data_9150d1b102eb8a6b8a7f3642c3869edb
#
_entry.id   9150d1b102eb8a6b8a7f3642c3869edb
#
_cell.length_a   1.000
_cell.length_b   1.000
_cell.length_c   1.000
_cell.angle_alpha   90.00
_cell.angle_beta   90.00
_cell.angle_gamma   90.00
#
_symmetry.space_group_name_H-M   'P 1'
#
loop_
_entity.id
_entity.type
_entity.pdbx_description
1 polymer ?
#
loop_
_entity_poly.entity_id
_entity_poly.type
_entity_poly.pdbx_seq_one_letter_code
_entity_poly.pdbx_strand_id
1 'polypeptide(L)'
;MNYRTPLLALLIAVTFIRCGNHDERPDVSGINVGDIHIDRFDTAFFGLDSNHIAAGLYRLDHEYPWFTGAFVSDILGAGPLADSNHVAFEAARQFLVSYLPIRDSLEPRYRRLDWLERQLQTGFRYVKYYFPRYKLPPKVVAFIGPFDGPGVALTTYSLAIGLQSYAGRNFSLYLTPKGQDMYPQYISRRFEPEYIAANCLSAIAGDIFPDSSDGRPLIEEMVTKGRYWWLAGRLMPDTPDSIYTGYTKAQLDWCTANESQIWNFFLQSNDLLYSVDPDQIKNYIGEGPKTLAMPDGSPGNIGAWVGWQIVKKYVSDHHGLTPLQLMQTPVRTIFEESKYKPR
;
A
#
# COMPACT_ATOMS: atom_id res chain seq x y z
N MET A 1 53.32 -36.45 57.67
CA MET A 1 53.06 -36.74 56.27
C MET A 1 51.78 -36.13 55.92
N ASN A 2 51.81 -34.93 55.30
CA ASN A 2 50.60 -34.10 54.98
C ASN A 2 50.27 -34.26 53.51
N TYR A 3 49.13 -34.92 53.20
CA TYR A 3 48.58 -34.97 51.83
C TYR A 3 47.65 -33.82 51.65
N ARG A 4 48.05 -32.85 50.84
CA ARG A 4 47.17 -31.78 50.34
C ARG A 4 46.58 -32.24 49.01
N THR A 5 45.27 -32.48 48.96
CA THR A 5 44.51 -32.69 47.74
C THR A 5 44.09 -31.32 47.12
N PRO A 6 44.36 -31.06 45.84
CA PRO A 6 43.88 -29.86 45.21
C PRO A 6 42.42 -30.07 44.78
N LEU A 7 41.55 -29.17 45.22
CA LEU A 7 40.15 -29.05 44.78
C LEU A 7 40.12 -28.49 43.35
N LEU A 8 39.73 -29.32 42.38
CA LEU A 8 39.56 -28.92 40.99
C LEU A 8 38.17 -28.23 40.84
N ALA A 9 38.15 -26.91 40.77
CA ALA A 9 36.94 -26.15 40.53
C ALA A 9 36.57 -26.28 39.03
N LEU A 10 35.52 -27.06 38.74
CA LEU A 10 34.92 -27.21 37.39
C LEU A 10 34.07 -25.98 37.12
N LEU A 11 34.59 -25.06 36.30
CA LEU A 11 33.88 -23.89 35.81
C LEU A 11 32.91 -24.33 34.70
N ILE A 12 31.64 -24.54 35.04
CA ILE A 12 30.59 -24.78 34.05
C ILE A 12 30.27 -23.44 33.37
N ALA A 13 30.82 -23.25 32.17
CA ALA A 13 30.39 -22.16 31.27
C ALA A 13 29.01 -22.48 30.75
N VAL A 14 27.98 -21.91 31.37
CA VAL A 14 26.62 -21.90 30.85
C VAL A 14 26.60 -20.96 29.66
N THR A 15 26.77 -21.50 28.46
CA THR A 15 26.46 -20.77 27.22
C THR A 15 24.96 -20.57 27.16
N PHE A 16 24.50 -19.37 27.50
CA PHE A 16 23.17 -18.93 27.17
C PHE A 16 23.06 -18.90 25.64
N ILE A 17 22.50 -19.99 25.06
CA ILE A 17 21.99 -19.98 23.72
C ILE A 17 20.80 -19.04 23.79
N ARG A 18 21.01 -17.80 23.43
CA ARG A 18 19.97 -16.79 23.21
C ARG A 18 19.20 -17.28 22.00
N CYS A 19 18.10 -18.03 22.21
CA CYS A 19 17.07 -18.19 21.20
C CYS A 19 16.51 -16.81 20.93
N GLY A 20 17.17 -16.06 20.07
CA GLY A 20 16.65 -14.83 19.52
C GLY A 20 15.46 -15.22 18.64
N ASN A 21 14.27 -14.68 18.93
CA ASN A 21 13.21 -14.60 17.95
C ASN A 21 13.80 -13.92 16.70
N HIS A 22 14.04 -14.69 15.65
CA HIS A 22 14.53 -14.19 14.38
C HIS A 22 13.42 -13.49 13.58
N ASP A 23 12.82 -12.48 14.20
CA ASP A 23 12.13 -11.39 13.54
C ASP A 23 13.03 -10.14 13.51
N GLU A 24 14.34 -10.35 13.47
CA GLU A 24 15.31 -9.26 13.40
C GLU A 24 15.12 -8.54 12.07
N ARG A 25 14.70 -7.29 12.21
CA ARG A 25 14.58 -6.34 11.13
C ARG A 25 15.93 -6.19 10.43
N PRO A 26 16.02 -6.45 9.10
CA PRO A 26 17.29 -6.32 8.41
C PRO A 26 17.76 -4.88 8.38
N ASP A 27 19.06 -4.68 8.55
CA ASP A 27 19.69 -3.39 8.29
C ASP A 27 19.79 -3.18 6.77
N VAL A 28 19.05 -2.21 6.27
CA VAL A 28 19.04 -1.83 4.86
C VAL A 28 19.79 -0.53 4.57
N SER A 29 20.45 0.05 5.57
CA SER A 29 21.12 1.35 5.46
C SER A 29 22.21 1.38 4.37
N GLY A 30 22.90 0.25 4.17
CA GLY A 30 23.94 0.08 3.15
C GLY A 30 23.41 -0.19 1.72
N ILE A 31 22.09 -0.35 1.53
CA ILE A 31 21.53 -0.62 0.21
C ILE A 31 21.39 0.67 -0.57
N ASN A 32 22.12 0.74 -1.69
CA ASN A 32 22.05 1.90 -2.59
C ASN A 32 20.82 1.76 -3.52
N VAL A 33 19.93 2.75 -3.46
CA VAL A 33 18.76 2.90 -4.36
C VAL A 33 18.80 4.23 -5.11
N GLY A 34 19.92 4.95 -5.06
CA GLY A 34 20.03 6.33 -5.53
C GLY A 34 19.33 7.31 -4.58
N ASP A 35 19.48 8.59 -4.85
CA ASP A 35 18.75 9.62 -4.12
C ASP A 35 17.34 9.74 -4.73
N ILE A 36 16.33 9.55 -3.89
CA ILE A 36 14.94 9.70 -4.33
C ILE A 36 14.59 11.18 -4.30
N HIS A 37 14.28 11.70 -5.48
CA HIS A 37 13.75 13.04 -5.66
C HIS A 37 12.34 12.95 -6.27
N ILE A 38 11.42 13.76 -5.75
CA ILE A 38 10.04 13.82 -6.25
C ILE A 38 9.91 15.01 -7.18
N ASP A 39 9.83 14.72 -8.48
CA ASP A 39 9.61 15.74 -9.50
C ASP A 39 8.22 16.39 -9.33
N ARG A 40 8.17 17.73 -9.33
CA ARG A 40 6.96 18.53 -9.03
C ARG A 40 6.20 18.88 -10.31
N PHE A 41 5.67 17.86 -10.98
CA PHE A 41 4.83 18.07 -12.17
C PHE A 41 3.56 18.88 -11.85
N ASP A 42 3.00 18.72 -10.66
CA ASP A 42 1.88 19.54 -10.18
C ASP A 42 2.20 21.03 -10.28
N THR A 43 3.35 21.45 -9.77
CA THR A 43 3.78 22.85 -9.81
C THR A 43 4.07 23.32 -11.22
N ALA A 44 4.72 22.49 -12.04
CA ALA A 44 5.06 22.80 -13.43
C ALA A 44 3.80 22.95 -14.30
N PHE A 45 2.84 22.02 -14.17
CA PHE A 45 1.59 22.04 -14.92
C PHE A 45 0.72 23.25 -14.55
N PHE A 46 0.50 23.51 -13.27
CA PHE A 46 -0.31 24.64 -12.81
C PHE A 46 0.39 26.00 -12.95
N GLY A 47 1.66 26.02 -13.33
CA GLY A 47 2.40 27.22 -13.73
C GLY A 47 2.25 27.58 -15.22
N LEU A 48 1.51 26.79 -15.99
CA LEU A 48 1.29 27.07 -17.41
C LEU A 48 0.33 28.27 -17.61
N ASP A 49 0.57 29.02 -18.70
CA ASP A 49 -0.38 30.05 -19.16
C ASP A 49 -1.54 29.38 -19.92
N SER A 50 -2.75 29.50 -19.36
CA SER A 50 -3.96 28.94 -19.96
C SER A 50 -4.30 29.51 -21.33
N ASN A 51 -3.81 30.72 -21.69
CA ASN A 51 -4.02 31.33 -23.01
C ASN A 51 -3.07 30.75 -24.07
N HIS A 52 -1.95 30.15 -23.64
CA HIS A 52 -0.94 29.56 -24.49
C HIS A 52 -0.69 28.10 -24.15
N ILE A 53 -1.77 27.36 -23.81
CA ILE A 53 -1.69 26.00 -23.25
C ILE A 53 -0.92 25.03 -24.11
N ALA A 54 -1.09 25.05 -25.44
CA ALA A 54 -0.41 24.14 -26.37
C ALA A 54 1.12 24.31 -26.28
N ALA A 55 1.61 25.54 -26.39
CA ALA A 55 3.05 25.82 -26.26
C ALA A 55 3.57 25.45 -24.86
N GLY A 56 2.75 25.67 -23.82
CA GLY A 56 3.05 25.26 -22.45
C GLY A 56 3.20 23.74 -22.31
N LEU A 57 2.27 22.98 -22.87
CA LEU A 57 2.30 21.51 -22.82
C LEU A 57 3.48 20.92 -23.61
N TYR A 58 3.84 21.45 -24.75
CA TYR A 58 5.04 21.00 -25.48
C TYR A 58 6.32 21.29 -24.72
N ARG A 59 6.42 22.46 -24.04
CA ARG A 59 7.55 22.73 -23.17
C ARG A 59 7.59 21.76 -22.00
N LEU A 60 6.44 21.47 -21.38
CA LEU A 60 6.32 20.52 -20.29
C LEU A 60 6.67 19.10 -20.72
N ASP A 61 6.28 18.71 -21.96
CA ASP A 61 6.64 17.41 -22.52
C ASP A 61 8.16 17.29 -22.78
N HIS A 62 8.81 18.37 -23.14
CA HIS A 62 10.27 18.41 -23.25
C HIS A 62 10.96 18.30 -21.88
N GLU A 63 10.36 18.86 -20.82
CA GLU A 63 10.90 18.81 -19.44
C GLU A 63 10.60 17.46 -18.77
N TYR A 64 9.39 16.91 -18.97
CA TYR A 64 8.91 15.64 -18.43
C TYR A 64 8.46 14.68 -19.54
N PRO A 65 9.35 14.29 -20.48
CA PRO A 65 8.96 13.48 -21.64
C PRO A 65 8.44 12.09 -21.29
N TRP A 66 8.75 11.64 -20.09
CA TRP A 66 8.38 10.35 -19.54
C TRP A 66 7.02 10.40 -18.79
N PHE A 67 6.38 11.57 -18.63
CA PHE A 67 5.14 11.68 -17.86
C PHE A 67 4.06 12.55 -18.53
N THR A 68 4.40 13.64 -19.25
CA THR A 68 3.41 14.59 -19.77
C THR A 68 2.40 13.92 -20.69
N GLY A 69 2.85 13.06 -21.61
CA GLY A 69 1.97 12.31 -22.51
C GLY A 69 0.97 11.43 -21.72
N ALA A 70 1.45 10.66 -20.76
CA ALA A 70 0.61 9.82 -19.90
C ALA A 70 -0.36 10.64 -19.03
N PHE A 71 0.07 11.80 -18.55
CA PHE A 71 -0.82 12.70 -17.80
C PHE A 71 -2.01 13.17 -18.65
N VAL A 72 -1.72 13.63 -19.88
CA VAL A 72 -2.78 14.14 -20.78
C VAL A 72 -3.66 13.00 -21.31
N SER A 73 -3.05 11.89 -21.75
CA SER A 73 -3.82 10.79 -22.37
C SER A 73 -4.57 9.94 -21.37
N ASP A 74 -3.91 9.54 -20.29
CA ASP A 74 -4.43 8.49 -19.40
C ASP A 74 -5.05 9.07 -18.14
N ILE A 75 -4.43 10.09 -17.54
CA ILE A 75 -4.94 10.69 -16.29
C ILE A 75 -6.07 11.69 -16.59
N LEU A 76 -5.91 12.56 -17.59
CA LEU A 76 -6.98 13.47 -18.01
C LEU A 76 -7.97 12.84 -18.99
N GLY A 77 -7.66 11.69 -19.56
CA GLY A 77 -8.51 11.02 -20.55
C GLY A 77 -8.70 11.81 -21.85
N ALA A 78 -7.78 12.73 -22.18
CA ALA A 78 -7.92 13.65 -23.30
C ALA A 78 -7.33 13.13 -24.64
N GLY A 79 -6.78 11.92 -24.61
CA GLY A 79 -6.09 11.32 -25.75
C GLY A 79 -4.66 11.83 -25.93
N PRO A 80 -3.94 11.38 -26.98
CA PRO A 80 -2.54 11.64 -27.13
C PRO A 80 -2.24 13.13 -27.35
N LEU A 81 -1.12 13.58 -26.82
CA LEU A 81 -0.58 14.93 -27.05
C LEU A 81 -0.01 15.00 -28.47
N ALA A 82 -0.76 15.57 -29.38
CA ALA A 82 -0.37 15.74 -30.78
C ALA A 82 -0.96 17.04 -31.35
N ASP A 83 -0.29 17.66 -32.34
CA ASP A 83 -0.72 18.94 -32.91
C ASP A 83 -2.14 18.95 -33.46
N SER A 84 -2.61 17.83 -33.96
CA SER A 84 -3.97 17.66 -34.48
C SER A 84 -5.03 17.47 -33.38
N ASN A 85 -4.62 17.26 -32.11
CA ASN A 85 -5.55 16.99 -31.03
C ASN A 85 -5.89 18.24 -30.24
N HIS A 86 -6.65 19.15 -30.86
CA HIS A 86 -7.15 20.36 -30.17
C HIS A 86 -8.01 20.03 -28.93
N VAL A 87 -8.65 18.86 -28.89
CA VAL A 87 -9.43 18.40 -27.74
C VAL A 87 -8.55 18.19 -26.50
N ALA A 88 -7.35 17.62 -26.69
CA ALA A 88 -6.41 17.43 -25.58
C ALA A 88 -5.93 18.76 -24.98
N PHE A 89 -5.64 19.74 -25.83
CA PHE A 89 -5.23 21.07 -25.38
C PHE A 89 -6.36 21.77 -24.61
N GLU A 90 -7.59 21.72 -25.13
CA GLU A 90 -8.75 22.35 -24.49
C GLU A 90 -9.09 21.65 -23.17
N ALA A 91 -9.05 20.32 -23.12
CA ALA A 91 -9.25 19.55 -21.88
C ALA A 91 -8.20 19.90 -20.81
N ALA A 92 -6.93 19.97 -21.19
CA ALA A 92 -5.87 20.38 -20.27
C ALA A 92 -6.04 21.82 -19.79
N ARG A 93 -6.47 22.74 -20.68
CA ARG A 93 -6.76 24.13 -20.30
C ARG A 93 -7.90 24.22 -19.30
N GLN A 94 -9.00 23.53 -19.57
CA GLN A 94 -10.17 23.49 -18.69
C GLN A 94 -9.82 22.87 -17.33
N PHE A 95 -9.05 21.79 -17.33
CA PHE A 95 -8.58 21.16 -16.12
C PHE A 95 -7.70 22.13 -15.31
N LEU A 96 -6.71 22.75 -15.93
CA LEU A 96 -5.84 23.73 -15.29
C LEU A 96 -6.65 24.82 -14.59
N VAL A 97 -7.58 25.48 -15.30
CA VAL A 97 -8.37 26.58 -14.75
C VAL A 97 -9.30 26.09 -13.64
N SER A 98 -9.98 24.95 -13.83
CA SER A 98 -10.96 24.43 -12.87
C SER A 98 -10.32 23.92 -11.57
N TYR A 99 -9.08 23.42 -11.64
CA TYR A 99 -8.37 22.83 -10.50
C TYR A 99 -7.39 23.78 -9.80
N LEU A 100 -7.24 25.03 -10.25
CA LEU A 100 -6.45 26.04 -9.53
C LEU A 100 -6.83 26.17 -8.06
N PRO A 101 -8.13 26.26 -7.66
CA PRO A 101 -8.49 26.36 -6.24
C PRO A 101 -8.07 25.11 -5.43
N ILE A 102 -8.09 23.94 -6.08
CA ILE A 102 -7.67 22.68 -5.46
C ILE A 102 -6.15 22.69 -5.24
N ARG A 103 -5.39 23.07 -6.27
CA ARG A 103 -3.95 23.23 -6.18
C ARG A 103 -3.56 24.19 -5.04
N ASP A 104 -4.25 25.35 -4.94
CA ASP A 104 -4.01 26.34 -3.90
C ASP A 104 -4.31 25.80 -2.50
N SER A 105 -5.31 24.92 -2.38
CA SER A 105 -5.63 24.25 -1.11
C SER A 105 -4.60 23.20 -0.72
N LEU A 106 -3.97 22.55 -1.70
CA LEU A 106 -2.97 21.49 -1.48
C LEU A 106 -1.56 22.06 -1.27
N GLU A 107 -1.25 23.20 -1.88
CA GLU A 107 0.10 23.80 -1.89
C GLU A 107 0.71 23.97 -0.48
N PRO A 108 0.02 24.48 0.55
CA PRO A 108 0.61 24.62 1.88
C PRO A 108 1.04 23.28 2.49
N ARG A 109 0.34 22.21 2.19
CA ARG A 109 0.61 20.86 2.71
C ARG A 109 1.77 20.19 1.99
N TYR A 110 1.89 20.44 0.68
CA TYR A 110 2.83 19.74 -0.20
C TYR A 110 3.95 20.62 -0.76
N ARG A 111 4.15 21.80 -0.20
CA ARG A 111 5.25 22.69 -0.59
C ARG A 111 6.62 22.00 -0.49
N ARG A 112 6.79 21.14 0.50
CA ARG A 112 8.00 20.36 0.74
C ARG A 112 7.65 18.88 0.84
N LEU A 113 8.39 18.06 0.10
CA LEU A 113 8.21 16.62 0.04
C LEU A 113 9.38 15.81 0.60
N ASP A 114 10.36 16.46 1.23
CA ASP A 114 11.56 15.79 1.78
C ASP A 114 11.23 14.68 2.77
N TRP A 115 10.11 14.81 3.49
CA TRP A 115 9.64 13.76 4.41
C TRP A 115 9.20 12.52 3.66
N LEU A 116 8.53 12.68 2.50
CA LEU A 116 8.06 11.58 1.67
C LEU A 116 9.23 10.95 0.90
N GLU A 117 10.16 11.75 0.41
CA GLU A 117 11.40 11.28 -0.23
C GLU A 117 12.16 10.34 0.72
N ARG A 118 12.32 10.72 1.99
CA ARG A 118 12.97 9.85 3.00
C ARG A 118 12.20 8.56 3.27
N GLN A 119 10.86 8.61 3.33
CA GLN A 119 10.05 7.41 3.52
C GLN A 119 10.16 6.47 2.32
N LEU A 120 10.06 6.99 1.11
CA LEU A 120 10.23 6.20 -0.12
C LEU A 120 11.65 5.65 -0.26
N GLN A 121 12.68 6.45 0.07
CA GLN A 121 14.06 6.00 0.11
C GLN A 121 14.22 4.76 0.99
N THR A 122 13.67 4.79 2.19
CA THR A 122 13.71 3.66 3.12
C THR A 122 12.93 2.47 2.58
N GLY A 123 11.70 2.67 2.13
CA GLY A 123 10.88 1.61 1.55
C GLY A 123 11.54 0.95 0.33
N PHE A 124 12.14 1.74 -0.56
CA PHE A 124 12.85 1.22 -1.73
C PHE A 124 14.08 0.39 -1.37
N ARG A 125 14.78 0.73 -0.27
CA ARG A 125 15.85 -0.11 0.27
C ARG A 125 15.32 -1.48 0.70
N TYR A 126 14.16 -1.53 1.40
CA TYR A 126 13.52 -2.81 1.73
C TYR A 126 13.07 -3.57 0.49
N VAL A 127 12.51 -2.90 -0.52
CA VAL A 127 12.19 -3.53 -1.80
C VAL A 127 13.43 -4.17 -2.42
N LYS A 128 14.55 -3.45 -2.50
CA LYS A 128 15.80 -3.97 -3.07
C LYS A 128 16.44 -5.07 -2.23
N TYR A 129 16.28 -5.02 -0.91
CA TYR A 129 16.74 -6.08 -0.02
C TYR A 129 16.01 -7.40 -0.27
N TYR A 130 14.67 -7.35 -0.29
CA TYR A 130 13.86 -8.56 -0.46
C TYR A 130 13.73 -9.00 -1.92
N PHE A 131 13.78 -8.05 -2.85
CA PHE A 131 13.59 -8.28 -4.29
C PHE A 131 14.70 -7.63 -5.11
N PRO A 132 15.95 -8.12 -5.03
CA PRO A 132 17.12 -7.46 -5.64
C PRO A 132 17.04 -7.35 -7.16
N ARG A 133 16.26 -8.23 -7.81
CA ARG A 133 16.05 -8.21 -9.28
C ARG A 133 15.00 -7.21 -9.73
N TYR A 134 14.14 -6.74 -8.83
CA TYR A 134 13.14 -5.75 -9.19
C TYR A 134 13.80 -4.43 -9.59
N LYS A 135 13.34 -3.87 -10.70
CA LYS A 135 13.81 -2.56 -11.17
C LYS A 135 12.88 -1.49 -10.60
N LEU A 136 13.40 -0.71 -9.66
CA LEU A 136 12.66 0.43 -9.12
C LEU A 136 12.31 1.41 -10.24
N PRO A 137 11.16 2.12 -10.14
CA PRO A 137 10.82 3.20 -11.05
C PRO A 137 11.96 4.23 -11.08
N PRO A 138 12.48 4.61 -12.23
CA PRO A 138 13.62 5.54 -12.32
C PRO A 138 13.26 6.97 -11.91
N LYS A 139 11.96 7.29 -11.87
CA LYS A 139 11.43 8.59 -11.49
C LYS A 139 10.31 8.46 -10.46
N VAL A 140 10.21 9.45 -9.59
CA VAL A 140 9.03 9.66 -8.72
C VAL A 140 8.48 11.04 -9.04
N VAL A 141 7.18 11.14 -9.29
CA VAL A 141 6.55 12.40 -9.68
C VAL A 141 5.28 12.67 -8.88
N ALA A 142 5.12 13.91 -8.40
CA ALA A 142 3.89 14.38 -7.82
C ALA A 142 3.06 15.13 -8.87
N PHE A 143 1.78 14.82 -8.93
CA PHE A 143 0.83 15.51 -9.80
C PHE A 143 -0.48 15.79 -9.07
N ILE A 144 -1.33 16.64 -9.63
CA ILE A 144 -2.73 16.81 -9.24
C ILE A 144 -3.56 16.38 -10.45
N GLY A 145 -4.38 15.36 -10.28
CA GLY A 145 -5.31 14.86 -11.29
C GLY A 145 -6.77 15.09 -10.92
N PRO A 146 -7.72 14.58 -11.73
CA PRO A 146 -9.13 14.53 -11.40
C PRO A 146 -9.36 13.81 -10.07
N PHE A 147 -10.44 14.14 -9.35
CA PHE A 147 -10.75 13.51 -8.06
C PHE A 147 -11.00 12.01 -8.16
N ASP A 148 -11.52 11.55 -9.29
CA ASP A 148 -11.70 10.14 -9.62
C ASP A 148 -10.46 9.48 -10.23
N GLY A 149 -9.38 10.24 -10.39
CA GLY A 149 -8.10 9.75 -10.87
C GLY A 149 -7.30 8.99 -9.81
N PRO A 150 -6.21 8.34 -10.21
CA PRO A 150 -5.41 7.50 -9.32
C PRO A 150 -4.67 8.34 -8.27
N GLY A 151 -4.66 7.85 -7.01
CA GLY A 151 -3.80 8.40 -5.96
C GLY A 151 -2.34 7.94 -6.09
N VAL A 152 -2.11 6.77 -6.68
CA VAL A 152 -0.79 6.26 -7.06
C VAL A 152 -0.92 5.52 -8.38
N ALA A 153 0.00 5.74 -9.28
CA ALA A 153 0.11 4.99 -10.54
C ALA A 153 1.56 4.62 -10.83
N LEU A 154 1.77 3.40 -11.31
CA LEU A 154 3.04 2.97 -11.89
C LEU A 154 2.96 3.07 -13.40
N THR A 155 3.92 3.77 -13.98
CA THR A 155 4.15 3.82 -15.42
C THR A 155 5.44 3.08 -15.75
N THR A 156 5.75 2.94 -17.03
CA THR A 156 7.04 2.36 -17.47
C THR A 156 8.24 3.12 -16.87
N TYR A 157 8.11 4.41 -16.60
CA TYR A 157 9.23 5.27 -16.21
C TYR A 157 9.09 5.91 -14.85
N SER A 158 7.90 5.85 -14.23
CA SER A 158 7.67 6.59 -12.97
C SER A 158 6.70 5.93 -12.02
N LEU A 159 6.93 6.22 -10.73
CA LEU A 159 5.93 6.13 -9.68
C LEU A 159 5.28 7.50 -9.56
N ALA A 160 4.02 7.62 -9.94
CA ALA A 160 3.28 8.86 -9.95
C ALA A 160 2.33 8.94 -8.74
N ILE A 161 2.34 10.08 -8.05
CA ILE A 161 1.61 10.34 -6.80
C ILE A 161 0.60 11.45 -7.06
N GLY A 162 -0.69 11.10 -7.03
CA GLY A 162 -1.81 12.00 -7.21
C GLY A 162 -2.19 12.69 -5.90
N LEU A 163 -1.70 13.90 -5.69
CA LEU A 163 -1.86 14.65 -4.43
C LEU A 163 -3.32 14.95 -4.10
N GLN A 164 -4.22 15.01 -5.10
CA GLN A 164 -5.66 15.21 -4.91
C GLN A 164 -6.30 14.13 -4.04
N SER A 165 -5.73 12.92 -4.02
CA SER A 165 -6.22 11.81 -3.20
C SER A 165 -5.74 11.85 -1.75
N TYR A 166 -4.99 12.90 -1.37
CA TYR A 166 -4.41 13.05 -0.03
C TYR A 166 -4.61 14.46 0.52
N ALA A 167 -5.72 15.10 0.15
CA ALA A 167 -6.03 16.47 0.57
C ALA A 167 -6.35 16.62 2.08
N GLY A 168 -6.45 15.51 2.78
CA GLY A 168 -6.84 15.43 4.19
C GLY A 168 -8.30 15.02 4.36
N ARG A 169 -8.58 14.21 5.37
CA ARG A 169 -9.93 13.65 5.64
C ARG A 169 -11.05 14.69 5.76
N ASN A 170 -10.68 15.91 6.15
CA ASN A 170 -11.62 17.02 6.34
C ASN A 170 -11.65 17.98 5.14
N PHE A 171 -11.08 17.57 4.00
CA PHE A 171 -11.13 18.41 2.81
C PHE A 171 -12.59 18.64 2.36
N SER A 172 -12.96 19.91 2.14
CA SER A 172 -14.36 20.30 1.98
C SER A 172 -15.08 19.55 0.87
N LEU A 173 -14.39 19.24 -0.24
CA LEU A 173 -15.00 18.52 -1.36
C LEU A 173 -15.34 17.06 -1.02
N TYR A 174 -14.58 16.40 -0.14
CA TYR A 174 -14.91 15.05 0.32
C TYR A 174 -16.17 15.04 1.20
N LEU A 175 -16.48 16.17 1.85
CA LEU A 175 -17.64 16.30 2.76
C LEU A 175 -18.91 16.69 2.04
N THR A 176 -18.86 17.01 0.74
CA THR A 176 -20.07 17.27 -0.07
C THR A 176 -20.84 15.98 -0.32
N PRO A 177 -22.17 16.04 -0.60
CA PRO A 177 -22.93 14.85 -0.99
C PRO A 177 -22.27 14.07 -2.11
N LYS A 178 -21.87 14.74 -3.20
CA LYS A 178 -21.16 14.12 -4.33
C LYS A 178 -19.82 13.48 -3.92
N GLY A 179 -19.08 14.16 -3.03
CA GLY A 179 -17.82 13.63 -2.49
C GLY A 179 -18.03 12.37 -1.66
N GLN A 180 -19.11 12.33 -0.85
CA GLN A 180 -19.46 11.16 -0.04
C GLN A 180 -20.02 10.01 -0.87
N ASP A 181 -20.71 10.28 -1.98
CA ASP A 181 -21.14 9.25 -2.93
C ASP A 181 -19.94 8.59 -3.61
N MET A 182 -18.91 9.38 -3.97
CA MET A 182 -17.68 8.90 -4.60
C MET A 182 -16.73 8.24 -3.60
N TYR A 183 -16.55 8.89 -2.45
CA TYR A 183 -15.63 8.50 -1.40
C TYR A 183 -16.28 8.56 -0.02
N PRO A 184 -17.08 7.57 0.36
CA PRO A 184 -17.65 7.48 1.69
C PRO A 184 -16.59 7.66 2.78
N GLN A 185 -17.00 8.12 3.96
CA GLN A 185 -16.07 8.46 5.04
C GLN A 185 -15.13 7.33 5.44
N TYR A 186 -15.57 6.06 5.33
CA TYR A 186 -14.70 4.92 5.61
C TYR A 186 -13.55 4.75 4.61
N ILE A 187 -13.65 5.39 3.43
CA ILE A 187 -12.57 5.48 2.42
C ILE A 187 -11.78 6.78 2.62
N SER A 188 -12.47 7.94 2.59
CA SER A 188 -11.82 9.26 2.58
C SER A 188 -11.07 9.58 3.87
N ARG A 189 -11.33 8.89 4.97
CA ARG A 189 -10.52 8.99 6.20
C ARG A 189 -9.04 8.61 6.00
N ARG A 190 -8.71 7.87 4.93
CA ARG A 190 -7.35 7.48 4.55
C ARG A 190 -6.70 8.46 3.55
N PHE A 191 -7.40 9.52 3.18
CA PHE A 191 -6.88 10.52 2.25
C PHE A 191 -5.98 11.55 2.97
N GLU A 192 -5.05 11.02 3.76
CA GLU A 192 -4.07 11.78 4.54
C GLU A 192 -2.65 11.52 4.02
N PRO A 193 -1.73 12.49 4.13
CA PRO A 193 -0.36 12.36 3.63
C PRO A 193 0.37 11.11 4.13
N GLU A 194 0.08 10.68 5.35
CA GLU A 194 0.70 9.52 6.00
C GLU A 194 0.47 8.20 5.26
N TYR A 195 -0.56 8.12 4.41
CA TYR A 195 -0.84 6.93 3.58
C TYR A 195 -0.07 6.90 2.27
N ILE A 196 0.55 8.00 1.83
CA ILE A 196 1.18 8.09 0.49
C ILE A 196 2.27 7.03 0.32
N ALA A 197 3.23 6.96 1.24
CA ALA A 197 4.33 6.01 1.13
C ALA A 197 3.83 4.55 1.14
N ALA A 198 2.84 4.26 1.99
CA ALA A 198 2.24 2.93 2.06
C ALA A 198 1.55 2.54 0.75
N ASN A 199 0.79 3.45 0.16
CA ASN A 199 0.12 3.22 -1.11
C ASN A 199 1.13 3.05 -2.27
N CYS A 200 2.23 3.83 -2.26
CA CYS A 200 3.32 3.68 -3.21
C CYS A 200 3.99 2.30 -3.13
N LEU A 201 4.30 1.85 -1.92
CA LEU A 201 4.94 0.54 -1.72
C LEU A 201 3.97 -0.61 -1.97
N SER A 202 2.68 -0.42 -1.70
CA SER A 202 1.63 -1.38 -2.08
C SER A 202 1.50 -1.51 -3.60
N ALA A 203 1.59 -0.39 -4.34
CA ALA A 203 1.60 -0.42 -5.80
C ALA A 203 2.82 -1.17 -6.35
N ILE A 204 4.01 -0.96 -5.77
CA ILE A 204 5.22 -1.72 -6.12
C ILE A 204 5.06 -3.21 -5.78
N ALA A 205 4.50 -3.54 -4.63
CA ALA A 205 4.23 -4.94 -4.28
C ALA A 205 3.27 -5.62 -5.26
N GLY A 206 2.25 -4.90 -5.73
CA GLY A 206 1.33 -5.35 -6.77
C GLY A 206 1.97 -5.53 -8.14
N ASP A 207 2.97 -4.69 -8.48
CA ASP A 207 3.74 -4.83 -9.73
C ASP A 207 4.68 -6.04 -9.68
N ILE A 208 5.33 -6.29 -8.53
CA ILE A 208 6.19 -7.47 -8.35
C ILE A 208 5.36 -8.76 -8.35
N PHE A 209 4.19 -8.73 -7.73
CA PHE A 209 3.28 -9.87 -7.59
C PHE A 209 1.86 -9.45 -7.98
N PRO A 210 1.50 -9.47 -9.26
CA PRO A 210 0.14 -9.17 -9.69
C PRO A 210 -0.89 -10.07 -9.01
N ASP A 211 -1.98 -9.47 -8.53
CA ASP A 211 -3.07 -10.23 -7.91
C ASP A 211 -3.83 -11.00 -8.99
N SER A 212 -3.91 -12.30 -8.80
CA SER A 212 -4.63 -13.24 -9.67
C SER A 212 -5.65 -14.07 -8.86
N SER A 213 -6.13 -13.52 -7.75
CA SER A 213 -7.06 -14.23 -6.87
C SER A 213 -8.53 -14.07 -7.26
N ASP A 214 -8.85 -13.17 -8.15
CA ASP A 214 -10.22 -12.92 -8.61
C ASP A 214 -10.86 -14.20 -9.17
N GLY A 215 -12.09 -14.51 -8.72
CA GLY A 215 -12.83 -15.71 -9.08
C GLY A 215 -12.34 -17.00 -8.40
N ARG A 216 -11.43 -16.89 -7.44
CA ARG A 216 -11.01 -18.02 -6.60
C ARG A 216 -11.90 -18.16 -5.37
N PRO A 217 -11.87 -19.33 -4.67
CA PRO A 217 -12.55 -19.48 -3.39
C PRO A 217 -12.21 -18.36 -2.40
N LEU A 218 -13.20 -17.92 -1.62
CA LEU A 218 -13.05 -16.82 -0.65
C LEU A 218 -11.78 -16.99 0.21
N ILE A 219 -11.51 -18.19 0.71
CA ILE A 219 -10.31 -18.45 1.53
C ILE A 219 -9.00 -18.15 0.79
N GLU A 220 -8.95 -18.43 -0.51
CA GLU A 220 -7.76 -18.16 -1.33
C GLU A 220 -7.59 -16.64 -1.54
N GLU A 221 -8.68 -15.90 -1.74
CA GLU A 221 -8.65 -14.44 -1.81
C GLU A 221 -8.25 -13.83 -0.47
N MET A 222 -8.83 -14.31 0.64
CA MET A 222 -8.47 -13.86 1.99
C MET A 222 -6.95 -13.98 2.24
N VAL A 223 -6.38 -15.16 1.97
CA VAL A 223 -4.94 -15.41 2.14
C VAL A 223 -4.11 -14.55 1.18
N THR A 224 -4.58 -14.34 -0.05
CA THR A 224 -3.91 -13.45 -1.02
C THR A 224 -3.83 -12.02 -0.49
N LYS A 225 -4.95 -11.44 -0.05
CA LYS A 225 -4.95 -10.09 0.56
C LYS A 225 -4.09 -10.03 1.82
N GLY A 226 -4.15 -11.07 2.64
CA GLY A 226 -3.33 -11.20 3.84
C GLY A 226 -1.82 -11.21 3.57
N ARG A 227 -1.38 -11.83 2.46
CA ARG A 227 0.03 -11.80 2.03
C ARG A 227 0.50 -10.38 1.69
N TYR A 228 -0.33 -9.58 1.01
CA TYR A 228 0.02 -8.19 0.71
C TYR A 228 0.13 -7.34 1.98
N TRP A 229 -0.76 -7.51 2.95
CA TRP A 229 -0.65 -6.80 4.22
C TRP A 229 0.61 -7.22 5.00
N TRP A 230 0.91 -8.51 5.01
CA TRP A 230 2.14 -9.00 5.63
C TRP A 230 3.38 -8.43 4.93
N LEU A 231 3.41 -8.44 3.59
CA LEU A 231 4.51 -7.89 2.81
C LEU A 231 4.66 -6.38 3.05
N ALA A 232 3.56 -5.63 3.07
CA ALA A 232 3.59 -4.20 3.35
C ALA A 232 4.26 -3.90 4.71
N GLY A 233 3.95 -4.67 5.75
CA GLY A 233 4.63 -4.55 7.05
C GLY A 233 6.14 -4.84 6.97
N ARG A 234 6.59 -5.72 6.05
CA ARG A 234 8.02 -5.97 5.83
C ARG A 234 8.72 -4.86 5.05
N LEU A 235 8.01 -4.21 4.13
CA LEU A 235 8.54 -3.07 3.36
C LEU A 235 8.54 -1.77 4.17
N MET A 236 7.73 -1.69 5.24
CA MET A 236 7.54 -0.50 6.07
C MET A 236 7.52 -0.85 7.56
N PRO A 237 8.61 -1.42 8.12
CA PRO A 237 8.60 -1.95 9.47
C PRO A 237 8.44 -0.90 10.57
N ASP A 238 8.62 0.40 10.27
CA ASP A 238 8.41 1.52 11.19
C ASP A 238 6.99 2.12 11.10
N THR A 239 6.18 1.61 10.18
CA THR A 239 4.85 2.14 9.92
C THR A 239 3.82 1.36 10.73
N PRO A 240 2.91 2.03 11.45
CA PRO A 240 1.84 1.34 12.18
C PRO A 240 0.99 0.47 11.25
N ASP A 241 0.54 -0.69 11.75
CA ASP A 241 -0.33 -1.61 11.01
C ASP A 241 -1.58 -0.91 10.44
N SER A 242 -2.10 0.10 11.14
CA SER A 242 -3.26 0.89 10.73
C SER A 242 -3.07 1.62 9.38
N ILE A 243 -1.85 1.93 9.01
CA ILE A 243 -1.55 2.66 7.76
C ILE A 243 -1.62 1.71 6.56
N TYR A 244 -0.88 0.59 6.59
CA TYR A 244 -0.85 -0.30 5.41
C TYR A 244 -2.06 -1.24 5.32
N THR A 245 -2.76 -1.50 6.43
CA THR A 245 -4.03 -2.24 6.40
C THR A 245 -5.22 -1.36 6.06
N GLY A 246 -5.08 -0.05 6.28
CA GLY A 246 -6.16 0.93 6.17
C GLY A 246 -7.18 0.83 7.31
N TYR A 247 -6.99 -0.01 8.30
CA TYR A 247 -7.82 -0.06 9.50
C TYR A 247 -7.45 1.04 10.50
N THR A 248 -8.41 1.49 11.29
CA THR A 248 -8.10 2.28 12.48
C THR A 248 -7.53 1.37 13.56
N LYS A 249 -6.82 1.97 14.54
CA LYS A 249 -6.38 1.21 15.71
C LYS A 249 -7.55 0.51 16.42
N ALA A 250 -8.68 1.19 16.58
CA ALA A 250 -9.87 0.61 17.20
C ALA A 250 -10.42 -0.60 16.42
N GLN A 251 -10.36 -0.57 15.09
CA GLN A 251 -10.75 -1.71 14.25
C GLN A 251 -9.78 -2.89 14.39
N LEU A 252 -8.47 -2.63 14.45
CA LEU A 252 -7.47 -3.68 14.70
C LEU A 252 -7.63 -4.30 16.09
N ASP A 253 -7.86 -3.46 17.11
CA ASP A 253 -8.09 -3.92 18.49
C ASP A 253 -9.37 -4.78 18.57
N TRP A 254 -10.45 -4.34 17.91
CA TRP A 254 -11.69 -5.12 17.84
C TRP A 254 -11.50 -6.47 17.17
N CYS A 255 -10.83 -6.51 16.02
CA CYS A 255 -10.53 -7.76 15.31
C CYS A 255 -9.72 -8.71 16.18
N THR A 256 -8.70 -8.22 16.89
CA THR A 256 -7.87 -9.02 17.78
C THR A 256 -8.67 -9.56 18.96
N ALA A 257 -9.53 -8.74 19.57
CA ALA A 257 -10.36 -9.16 20.69
C ALA A 257 -11.45 -10.19 20.29
N ASN A 258 -11.83 -10.21 19.01
CA ASN A 258 -12.91 -11.08 18.50
C ASN A 258 -12.40 -12.18 17.54
N GLU A 259 -11.09 -12.43 17.49
CA GLU A 259 -10.45 -13.30 16.50
C GLU A 259 -11.11 -14.69 16.43
N SER A 260 -11.37 -15.33 17.57
CA SER A 260 -12.03 -16.63 17.62
C SER A 260 -13.47 -16.60 17.12
N GLN A 261 -14.22 -15.53 17.41
CA GLN A 261 -15.60 -15.37 16.91
C GLN A 261 -15.62 -15.17 15.40
N ILE A 262 -14.73 -14.33 14.88
CA ILE A 262 -14.59 -14.08 13.44
C ILE A 262 -14.29 -15.39 12.72
N TRP A 263 -13.34 -16.17 13.21
CA TRP A 263 -12.97 -17.43 12.60
C TRP A 263 -14.11 -18.47 12.66
N ASN A 264 -14.77 -18.59 13.82
CA ASN A 264 -15.91 -19.50 13.98
C ASN A 264 -17.07 -19.13 13.04
N PHE A 265 -17.32 -17.85 12.79
CA PHE A 265 -18.31 -17.41 11.80
C PHE A 265 -18.02 -18.00 10.43
N PHE A 266 -16.79 -17.91 9.94
CA PHE A 266 -16.41 -18.48 8.63
C PHE A 266 -16.51 -20.00 8.60
N LEU A 267 -16.20 -20.69 9.70
CA LEU A 267 -16.30 -22.15 9.78
C LEU A 267 -17.75 -22.66 9.83
N GLN A 268 -18.64 -21.91 10.46
CA GLN A 268 -20.05 -22.31 10.64
C GLN A 268 -20.96 -21.89 9.48
N SER A 269 -20.48 -21.02 8.60
CA SER A 269 -21.26 -20.51 7.47
C SER A 269 -21.09 -21.42 6.25
N ASN A 270 -21.88 -22.50 6.20
CA ASN A 270 -22.06 -23.46 5.09
C ASN A 270 -21.22 -23.17 3.83
N ASP A 271 -20.03 -23.77 3.77
CA ASP A 271 -19.13 -23.69 2.63
C ASP A 271 -18.67 -22.29 2.20
N LEU A 272 -18.93 -21.25 3.01
CA LEU A 272 -18.58 -19.86 2.71
C LEU A 272 -17.11 -19.70 2.31
N LEU A 273 -16.19 -20.37 3.01
CA LEU A 273 -14.75 -20.32 2.72
C LEU A 273 -14.41 -20.80 1.30
N TYR A 274 -15.24 -21.67 0.75
CA TYR A 274 -15.04 -22.25 -0.59
C TYR A 274 -15.95 -21.63 -1.65
N SER A 275 -16.75 -20.62 -1.27
CA SER A 275 -17.58 -19.88 -2.21
C SER A 275 -16.73 -19.16 -3.25
N VAL A 276 -17.15 -19.21 -4.49
CA VAL A 276 -16.63 -18.45 -5.64
C VAL A 276 -17.64 -17.40 -6.11
N ASP A 277 -18.72 -17.20 -5.37
CA ASP A 277 -19.75 -16.21 -5.67
C ASP A 277 -19.22 -14.79 -5.42
N PRO A 278 -19.08 -13.94 -6.45
CA PRO A 278 -18.50 -12.61 -6.31
C PRO A 278 -19.27 -11.72 -5.33
N ASP A 279 -20.60 -11.84 -5.26
CA ASP A 279 -21.43 -11.04 -4.36
C ASP A 279 -21.21 -11.44 -2.90
N GLN A 280 -21.03 -12.72 -2.63
CA GLN A 280 -20.65 -13.20 -1.30
C GLN A 280 -19.23 -12.76 -0.93
N ILE A 281 -18.26 -12.96 -1.84
CA ILE A 281 -16.86 -12.62 -1.63
C ILE A 281 -16.71 -11.13 -1.31
N LYS A 282 -17.37 -10.26 -2.08
CA LYS A 282 -17.36 -8.81 -1.91
C LYS A 282 -17.77 -8.36 -0.50
N ASN A 283 -18.67 -9.09 0.17
CA ASN A 283 -19.09 -8.78 1.53
C ASN A 283 -17.95 -8.93 2.56
N TYR A 284 -16.94 -9.73 2.27
CA TYR A 284 -15.83 -10.04 3.21
C TYR A 284 -14.47 -9.52 2.77
N ILE A 285 -14.24 -9.37 1.46
CA ILE A 285 -12.99 -8.84 0.87
C ILE A 285 -13.15 -7.40 0.37
N GLY A 286 -14.37 -6.90 0.24
CA GLY A 286 -14.66 -5.56 -0.24
C GLY A 286 -14.51 -4.47 0.83
N GLU A 287 -14.21 -3.26 0.36
CA GLU A 287 -14.26 -2.07 1.19
C GLU A 287 -15.70 -1.80 1.66
N GLY A 288 -15.85 -1.50 2.93
CA GLY A 288 -17.15 -1.22 3.53
C GLY A 288 -17.02 -0.58 4.91
N PRO A 289 -18.09 0.05 5.42
CA PRO A 289 -18.09 0.60 6.76
C PRO A 289 -18.05 -0.50 7.83
N LYS A 290 -18.64 -1.65 7.53
CA LYS A 290 -18.67 -2.85 8.38
C LYS A 290 -18.87 -4.11 7.51
N THR A 291 -18.57 -5.27 8.08
CA THR A 291 -18.91 -6.57 7.46
C THR A 291 -20.35 -6.94 7.80
N LEU A 292 -21.13 -7.27 6.77
CA LEU A 292 -22.50 -7.73 6.95
C LEU A 292 -22.53 -9.09 7.69
N ALA A 293 -23.57 -9.34 8.44
CA ALA A 293 -23.79 -10.56 9.25
C ALA A 293 -22.76 -10.78 10.40
N MET A 294 -21.91 -9.79 10.69
CA MET A 294 -21.03 -9.80 11.86
C MET A 294 -21.51 -8.78 12.91
N PRO A 295 -21.11 -8.94 14.19
CA PRO A 295 -21.48 -8.00 15.25
C PRO A 295 -21.10 -6.55 14.93
N ASP A 296 -21.82 -5.61 15.55
CA ASP A 296 -21.49 -4.19 15.45
C ASP A 296 -20.06 -3.95 15.95
N GLY A 297 -19.34 -3.09 15.22
CA GLY A 297 -17.90 -2.85 15.44
C GLY A 297 -16.98 -3.64 14.52
N SER A 298 -17.49 -4.66 13.79
CA SER A 298 -16.68 -5.34 12.78
C SER A 298 -16.35 -4.36 11.64
N PRO A 299 -15.10 -4.25 11.21
CA PRO A 299 -14.75 -3.46 10.04
C PRO A 299 -15.19 -4.17 8.76
N GLY A 300 -15.32 -3.42 7.65
CA GLY A 300 -15.35 -4.01 6.32
C GLY A 300 -14.02 -4.70 5.98
N ASN A 301 -14.01 -5.50 4.92
CA ASN A 301 -12.81 -6.20 4.47
C ASN A 301 -12.21 -7.18 5.52
N ILE A 302 -13.08 -7.77 6.35
CA ILE A 302 -12.66 -8.64 7.46
C ILE A 302 -11.91 -9.89 6.98
N GLY A 303 -12.20 -10.36 5.76
CA GLY A 303 -11.52 -11.50 5.15
C GLY A 303 -10.05 -11.25 4.93
N ALA A 304 -9.65 -10.03 4.53
CA ALA A 304 -8.23 -9.68 4.41
C ALA A 304 -7.51 -9.75 5.77
N TRP A 305 -8.18 -9.31 6.85
CA TRP A 305 -7.62 -9.42 8.20
C TRP A 305 -7.43 -10.88 8.62
N VAL A 306 -8.42 -11.74 8.39
CA VAL A 306 -8.32 -13.18 8.69
C VAL A 306 -7.19 -13.80 7.86
N GLY A 307 -7.14 -13.51 6.56
CA GLY A 307 -6.05 -13.96 5.70
C GLY A 307 -4.67 -13.54 6.23
N TRP A 308 -4.56 -12.33 6.76
CA TRP A 308 -3.33 -11.84 7.37
C TRP A 308 -2.95 -12.62 8.64
N GLN A 309 -3.92 -13.00 9.50
CA GLN A 309 -3.63 -13.84 10.66
C GLN A 309 -3.18 -15.26 10.23
N ILE A 310 -3.83 -15.84 9.21
CA ILE A 310 -3.42 -17.13 8.61
C ILE A 310 -1.97 -17.05 8.12
N VAL A 311 -1.62 -16.00 7.39
CA VAL A 311 -0.26 -15.77 6.89
C VAL A 311 0.74 -15.60 8.03
N LYS A 312 0.41 -14.81 9.05
CA LYS A 312 1.27 -14.66 10.25
C LYS A 312 1.52 -16.01 10.93
N LYS A 313 0.48 -16.82 11.08
CA LYS A 313 0.61 -18.16 11.67
C LYS A 313 1.50 -19.05 10.81
N TYR A 314 1.28 -19.08 9.50
CA TYR A 314 2.13 -19.84 8.59
C TYR A 314 3.60 -19.44 8.69
N VAL A 315 3.90 -18.14 8.64
CA VAL A 315 5.27 -17.62 8.75
C VAL A 315 5.89 -17.95 10.11
N SER A 316 5.10 -17.90 11.20
CA SER A 316 5.62 -18.25 12.54
C SER A 316 6.03 -19.70 12.66
N ASP A 317 5.43 -20.60 11.89
CA ASP A 317 5.75 -22.02 11.87
C ASP A 317 6.87 -22.39 10.87
N HIS A 318 7.17 -21.47 9.94
CA HIS A 318 8.17 -21.68 8.88
C HIS A 318 9.33 -20.69 9.03
N HIS A 319 10.18 -20.94 10.05
CA HIS A 319 11.34 -20.09 10.34
C HIS A 319 12.27 -19.95 9.13
N GLY A 320 12.70 -18.71 8.88
CA GLY A 320 13.63 -18.40 7.77
C GLY A 320 12.95 -18.23 6.39
N LEU A 321 11.62 -18.27 6.34
CA LEU A 321 10.87 -18.01 5.10
C LEU A 321 11.08 -16.56 4.65
N THR A 322 11.59 -16.38 3.45
CA THR A 322 11.78 -15.04 2.86
C THR A 322 10.47 -14.49 2.31
N PRO A 323 10.30 -13.15 2.21
CA PRO A 323 9.15 -12.55 1.56
C PRO A 323 8.92 -13.07 0.12
N LEU A 324 9.97 -13.28 -0.65
CA LEU A 324 9.87 -13.86 -1.99
C LEU A 324 9.26 -15.27 -1.96
N GLN A 325 9.76 -16.12 -1.08
CA GLN A 325 9.23 -17.49 -0.93
C GLN A 325 7.77 -17.49 -0.49
N LEU A 326 7.41 -16.67 0.51
CA LEU A 326 6.02 -16.55 0.96
C LEU A 326 5.10 -16.14 -0.20
N MET A 327 5.48 -15.11 -0.95
CA MET A 327 4.65 -14.60 -2.05
C MET A 327 4.53 -15.59 -3.21
N GLN A 328 5.48 -16.50 -3.37
CA GLN A 328 5.46 -17.58 -4.38
C GLN A 328 4.78 -18.87 -3.88
N THR A 329 4.60 -19.02 -2.56
CA THR A 329 3.92 -20.20 -2.01
C THR A 329 2.45 -20.21 -2.43
N PRO A 330 1.90 -21.33 -2.92
CA PRO A 330 0.49 -21.43 -3.24
C PRO A 330 -0.38 -21.07 -2.01
N VAL A 331 -1.39 -20.22 -2.20
CA VAL A 331 -2.24 -19.73 -1.10
C VAL A 331 -2.94 -20.85 -0.35
N ARG A 332 -3.30 -21.92 -1.07
CA ARG A 332 -3.88 -23.10 -0.47
C ARG A 332 -2.93 -23.81 0.47
N THR A 333 -1.65 -23.94 0.09
CA THR A 333 -0.59 -24.47 0.96
C THR A 333 -0.44 -23.63 2.23
N ILE A 334 -0.43 -22.30 2.11
CA ILE A 334 -0.37 -21.41 3.27
C ILE A 334 -1.54 -21.66 4.21
N PHE A 335 -2.75 -21.77 3.67
CA PHE A 335 -3.95 -22.05 4.47
C PHE A 335 -3.88 -23.39 5.16
N GLU A 336 -3.66 -24.47 4.42
CA GLU A 336 -3.68 -25.84 4.93
C GLU A 336 -2.57 -26.07 5.96
N GLU A 337 -1.35 -25.62 5.70
CA GLU A 337 -0.20 -25.84 6.59
C GLU A 337 -0.17 -24.91 7.80
N SER A 338 -0.79 -23.70 7.72
CA SER A 338 -0.89 -22.81 8.89
C SER A 338 -1.65 -23.44 10.05
N LYS A 339 -2.57 -24.38 9.76
CA LYS A 339 -3.46 -24.99 10.76
C LYS A 339 -4.08 -23.93 11.66
N TYR A 340 -4.43 -22.78 11.07
CA TYR A 340 -4.91 -21.61 11.79
C TYR A 340 -6.14 -21.96 12.63
N LYS A 341 -6.00 -21.76 13.93
CA LYS A 341 -7.03 -22.03 14.93
C LYS A 341 -6.81 -21.06 16.10
N PRO A 342 -7.39 -19.86 16.03
CA PRO A 342 -7.31 -18.91 17.14
C PRO A 342 -8.00 -19.44 18.40
N ARG A 343 -7.48 -19.06 19.57
CA ARG A 343 -7.98 -19.50 20.90
C ARG A 343 -8.89 -18.46 21.50
#